data_6113da5a9883680bace1b158f781af0a
#
_entry.id   6113da5a9883680bace1b158f781af0a
#
_cell.length_a   1.000
_cell.length_b   1.000
_cell.length_c   1.000
_cell.angle_alpha   90.00
_cell.angle_beta   90.00
_cell.angle_gamma   90.00
#
_symmetry.space_group_name_H-M   'P 1'
#
loop_
_entity.id
_entity.type
_entity.pdbx_description
1 polymer ?
#
loop_
_entity_poly.entity_id
_entity_poly.type
_entity_poly.pdbx_seq_one_letter_code
_entity_poly.pdbx_strand_id
1 'polypeptide(L)'
;RFDGYDCPGCAWPDPDNHRSTFEFCENGAKAFATEATNKRATPDNLMESSVTDLSRMTDMELDKMGRITHPMYLREGSEYYEKIDWKDAIEIISSRVSNTNSPDEVVFYTSGRASNEAAFLWGTLARQIGTNNLPDCSNMCHESSGVALTNSIGIEKGTVKLSCFDEADLILVIGQNPGTNHPRMLTALAGCRENGGSVISINPLEETAMKRFKHPQKPLHLLGRGVQIADEHLPVRIGGDAALLQGFAKVVLSEGAIDSEFITNNTMGFNKWQRHINSSRWDEII
;
A
#
# COMPACT_ATOMS: atom_id res chain seq x y z
N ARG A 1 -24.72 -2.00 7.57
CA ARG A 1 -24.85 -0.71 8.21
C ARG A 1 -25.11 0.35 7.13
N PHE A 2 -26.24 1.04 7.21
CA PHE A 2 -26.67 1.95 6.14
C PHE A 2 -25.76 3.17 5.97
N ASP A 3 -25.17 3.65 7.05
CA ASP A 3 -24.30 4.84 7.04
C ASP A 3 -22.82 4.50 6.83
N GLY A 4 -22.51 3.27 6.49
CA GLY A 4 -21.13 2.81 6.36
C GLY A 4 -20.38 2.75 7.70
N TYR A 5 -19.08 2.71 7.66
CA TYR A 5 -18.15 2.78 8.79
C TYR A 5 -16.76 3.22 8.30
N ASP A 6 -16.00 3.85 9.17
CA ASP A 6 -14.63 4.21 8.87
C ASP A 6 -13.76 2.96 8.92
N CYS A 7 -12.97 2.76 7.87
CA CYS A 7 -12.05 1.65 7.75
C CYS A 7 -10.61 2.16 7.77
N PRO A 8 -9.76 1.66 8.68
CA PRO A 8 -8.36 2.08 8.73
C PRO A 8 -7.49 1.41 7.65
N GLY A 9 -8.07 0.61 6.75
CA GLY A 9 -7.35 -0.22 5.80
C GLY A 9 -6.70 0.54 4.66
N CYS A 10 -7.44 1.46 4.02
CA CYS A 10 -6.93 2.30 2.95
C CYS A 10 -7.71 3.61 2.86
N ALA A 11 -7.17 4.57 2.11
CA ALA A 11 -7.78 5.89 1.92
C ALA A 11 -8.41 6.06 0.53
N TRP A 12 -8.91 5.00 -0.09
CA TRP A 12 -9.58 5.12 -1.38
C TRP A 12 -10.86 5.96 -1.25
N PRO A 13 -11.09 6.99 -2.08
CA PRO A 13 -12.20 7.90 -1.92
C PRO A 13 -13.54 7.23 -2.19
N ASP A 14 -14.58 7.78 -1.58
CA ASP A 14 -15.97 7.46 -1.91
C ASP A 14 -16.42 8.19 -3.20
N PRO A 15 -17.37 7.63 -3.96
CA PRO A 15 -17.99 8.33 -5.10
C PRO A 15 -18.72 9.61 -4.65
N ASP A 16 -18.57 10.68 -5.42
CA ASP A 16 -19.20 11.99 -5.09
C ASP A 16 -20.74 11.96 -5.19
N ASN A 17 -21.29 11.23 -6.16
CA ASN A 17 -22.69 11.42 -6.57
C ASN A 17 -23.60 10.21 -6.39
N HIS A 18 -23.10 9.00 -6.45
CA HIS A 18 -23.92 7.79 -6.37
C HIS A 18 -23.24 6.72 -5.52
N ARG A 19 -23.93 6.35 -4.45
CA ARG A 19 -23.57 5.19 -3.65
C ARG A 19 -24.51 4.02 -3.92
N SER A 20 -23.97 2.84 -4.05
CA SER A 20 -24.80 1.64 -4.04
C SER A 20 -25.32 1.35 -2.64
N THR A 21 -26.46 0.66 -2.55
CA THR A 21 -27.11 0.31 -1.25
C THR A 21 -26.18 -0.50 -0.33
N PHE A 22 -25.27 -1.27 -0.90
CA PHE A 22 -24.31 -2.11 -0.17
C PHE A 22 -22.87 -1.72 -0.51
N GLU A 23 -22.58 -0.44 -0.59
CA GLU A 23 -21.25 0.03 -0.92
C GLU A 23 -20.30 -0.15 0.25
N PHE A 24 -19.50 -1.19 0.18
CA PHE A 24 -18.44 -1.46 1.15
C PHE A 24 -17.31 -2.28 0.51
N CYS A 25 -16.14 -2.21 1.12
CA CYS A 25 -15.01 -3.07 0.80
C CYS A 25 -15.09 -4.35 1.65
N GLU A 26 -15.07 -5.51 1.03
CA GLU A 26 -15.09 -6.79 1.75
C GLU A 26 -13.89 -6.93 2.68
N ASN A 27 -12.69 -6.56 2.21
CA ASN A 27 -11.48 -6.62 3.02
C ASN A 27 -11.54 -5.66 4.22
N GLY A 28 -12.07 -4.45 4.04
CA GLY A 28 -12.30 -3.51 5.13
C GLY A 28 -13.32 -4.03 6.15
N ALA A 29 -14.40 -4.64 5.68
CA ALA A 29 -15.40 -5.25 6.55
C ALA A 29 -14.83 -6.41 7.37
N LYS A 30 -14.01 -7.26 6.75
CA LYS A 30 -13.31 -8.35 7.45
C LYS A 30 -12.32 -7.82 8.48
N ALA A 31 -11.49 -6.84 8.10
CA ALA A 31 -10.53 -6.23 9.01
C ALA A 31 -11.24 -5.61 10.23
N PHE A 32 -12.32 -4.87 9.99
CA PHE A 32 -13.12 -4.30 11.08
C PHE A 32 -13.75 -5.38 11.99
N ALA A 33 -14.29 -6.45 11.41
CA ALA A 33 -14.87 -7.56 12.18
C ALA A 33 -13.81 -8.29 13.03
N THR A 34 -12.59 -8.41 12.51
CA THR A 34 -11.47 -9.01 13.23
C THR A 34 -10.97 -8.12 14.36
N GLU A 35 -10.87 -6.82 14.13
CA GLU A 35 -10.47 -5.87 15.18
C GLU A 35 -11.50 -5.76 16.30
N ALA A 36 -12.78 -5.85 15.98
CA ALA A 36 -13.90 -5.79 16.94
C ALA A 36 -14.17 -7.16 17.60
N THR A 37 -13.14 -7.94 17.90
CA THR A 37 -13.27 -9.27 18.51
C THR A 37 -13.12 -9.25 20.02
N ASN A 38 -13.90 -10.11 20.71
CA ASN A 38 -13.72 -10.44 22.12
C ASN A 38 -12.81 -11.65 22.35
N LYS A 39 -12.32 -12.28 21.30
CA LYS A 39 -11.38 -13.40 21.42
C LYS A 39 -10.07 -12.94 22.03
N ARG A 40 -9.45 -13.83 22.79
CA ARG A 40 -8.19 -13.59 23.50
C ARG A 40 -7.20 -14.72 23.21
N ALA A 41 -6.04 -14.38 22.68
CA ALA A 41 -4.88 -15.26 22.70
C ALA A 41 -4.24 -15.15 24.08
N THR A 42 -4.67 -16.02 24.98
CA THR A 42 -4.17 -16.06 26.35
C THR A 42 -2.77 -16.65 26.42
N PRO A 43 -1.99 -16.41 27.51
CA PRO A 43 -0.72 -17.06 27.70
C PRO A 43 -0.77 -18.59 27.53
N ASP A 44 -1.79 -19.24 28.10
CA ASP A 44 -1.95 -20.68 28.03
C ASP A 44 -2.04 -21.17 26.58
N ASN A 45 -2.85 -20.49 25.75
CA ASN A 45 -2.96 -20.83 24.31
C ASN A 45 -1.61 -20.72 23.57
N LEU A 46 -0.78 -19.72 23.92
CA LEU A 46 0.50 -19.47 23.26
C LEU A 46 1.62 -20.35 23.82
N MET A 47 1.54 -20.73 25.09
CA MET A 47 2.53 -21.59 25.76
C MET A 47 2.36 -23.08 25.45
N GLU A 48 1.15 -23.49 25.09
CA GLU A 48 0.85 -24.88 24.70
C GLU A 48 1.29 -25.22 23.26
N SER A 49 1.50 -24.22 22.42
CA SER A 49 1.90 -24.39 21.02
C SER A 49 3.37 -24.03 20.83
N SER A 50 4.14 -24.88 20.15
CA SER A 50 5.49 -24.53 19.78
C SER A 50 5.52 -23.43 18.71
N VAL A 51 6.61 -22.66 18.63
CA VAL A 51 6.81 -21.68 17.56
C VAL A 51 6.74 -22.35 16.19
N THR A 52 7.25 -23.56 16.09
CA THR A 52 7.16 -24.38 14.87
C THR A 52 5.72 -24.69 14.50
N ASP A 53 4.85 -25.01 15.46
CA ASP A 53 3.44 -25.26 15.18
C ASP A 53 2.71 -23.98 14.82
N LEU A 54 2.94 -22.88 15.53
CA LEU A 54 2.38 -21.57 15.20
C LEU A 54 2.80 -21.10 13.80
N SER A 55 4.04 -21.35 13.38
CA SER A 55 4.54 -20.98 12.06
C SER A 55 3.93 -21.76 10.89
N ARG A 56 3.29 -22.90 11.18
CA ARG A 56 2.55 -23.72 10.19
C ARG A 56 1.11 -23.27 10.04
N MET A 57 0.60 -22.47 10.97
CA MET A 57 -0.75 -21.91 10.87
C MET A 57 -0.78 -20.83 9.79
N THR A 58 -1.92 -20.71 9.14
CA THR A 58 -2.17 -19.60 8.23
C THR A 58 -2.37 -18.29 9.02
N ASP A 59 -2.12 -17.14 8.40
CA ASP A 59 -2.35 -15.83 9.02
C ASP A 59 -3.78 -15.69 9.55
N MET A 60 -4.75 -16.25 8.83
CA MET A 60 -6.15 -16.26 9.25
C MET A 60 -6.39 -17.11 10.51
N GLU A 61 -5.70 -18.22 10.67
CA GLU A 61 -5.80 -19.06 11.87
C GLU A 61 -5.20 -18.37 13.08
N LEU A 62 -4.02 -17.75 12.91
CA LEU A 62 -3.39 -16.93 13.95
C LEU A 62 -4.27 -15.75 14.36
N ASP A 63 -4.82 -15.03 13.40
CA ASP A 63 -5.73 -13.91 13.64
C ASP A 63 -7.00 -14.34 14.41
N LYS A 64 -7.55 -15.52 14.12
CA LYS A 64 -8.69 -16.10 14.82
C LYS A 64 -8.42 -16.47 16.29
N MET A 65 -7.17 -16.59 16.71
CA MET A 65 -6.85 -16.78 18.12
C MET A 65 -7.25 -15.58 18.97
N GLY A 66 -7.26 -14.39 18.37
CA GLY A 66 -7.68 -13.16 19.01
C GLY A 66 -6.51 -12.29 19.51
N ARG A 67 -6.82 -11.36 20.41
CA ARG A 67 -5.83 -10.39 20.88
C ARG A 67 -4.91 -10.97 21.96
N ILE A 68 -3.62 -10.74 21.81
CA ILE A 68 -2.63 -11.07 22.84
C ILE A 68 -2.93 -10.22 24.08
N THR A 69 -2.99 -10.86 25.25
CA THR A 69 -3.44 -10.25 26.49
C THR A 69 -2.32 -9.91 27.49
N HIS A 70 -1.15 -10.51 27.32
CA HIS A 70 -0.01 -10.35 28.21
C HIS A 70 1.29 -10.27 27.41
N PRO A 71 2.34 -9.67 27.94
CA PRO A 71 3.67 -9.78 27.34
C PRO A 71 4.11 -11.23 27.28
N MET A 72 4.52 -11.65 26.09
CA MET A 72 5.04 -12.99 25.83
C MET A 72 6.49 -12.87 25.39
N TYR A 73 7.35 -13.73 25.89
CA TYR A 73 8.76 -13.73 25.58
C TYR A 73 9.21 -15.09 25.05
N LEU A 74 9.98 -15.09 23.99
CA LEU A 74 10.64 -16.29 23.47
C LEU A 74 12.13 -16.21 23.82
N ARG A 75 12.57 -17.06 24.73
CA ARG A 75 14.00 -17.13 25.08
C ARG A 75 14.79 -17.73 23.94
N GLU A 76 16.05 -17.32 23.83
CA GLU A 76 16.99 -17.92 22.90
C GLU A 76 17.08 -19.43 23.13
N GLY A 77 16.91 -20.19 22.05
CA GLY A 77 16.92 -21.66 22.08
C GLY A 77 15.63 -22.32 22.61
N SER A 78 14.60 -21.54 22.98
CA SER A 78 13.29 -22.08 23.33
C SER A 78 12.39 -22.23 22.10
N GLU A 79 11.59 -23.29 22.10
CA GLU A 79 10.52 -23.52 21.14
C GLU A 79 9.16 -22.98 21.62
N TYR A 80 9.07 -22.50 22.86
CA TYR A 80 7.82 -22.08 23.49
C TYR A 80 7.93 -20.67 24.05
N TYR A 81 6.85 -19.90 23.84
CA TYR A 81 6.69 -18.62 24.51
C TYR A 81 6.46 -18.81 26.00
N GLU A 82 6.92 -17.87 26.80
CA GLU A 82 6.59 -17.76 28.21
C GLU A 82 5.92 -16.42 28.50
N LYS A 83 5.02 -16.41 29.46
CA LYS A 83 4.44 -15.18 29.97
C LYS A 83 5.46 -14.50 30.88
N ILE A 84 5.65 -13.19 30.69
CA ILE A 84 6.46 -12.35 31.58
C ILE A 84 5.63 -11.18 32.10
N ASP A 85 6.08 -10.54 33.18
CA ASP A 85 5.46 -9.32 33.69
C ASP A 85 5.89 -8.12 32.85
N TRP A 86 5.07 -7.07 32.85
CA TRP A 86 5.39 -5.82 32.17
C TRP A 86 6.71 -5.19 32.67
N LYS A 87 7.02 -5.34 33.94
CA LYS A 87 8.29 -4.87 34.52
C LYS A 87 9.47 -5.57 33.84
N ASP A 88 9.42 -6.89 33.74
CA ASP A 88 10.47 -7.68 33.11
C ASP A 88 10.59 -7.36 31.61
N ALA A 89 9.46 -7.19 30.93
CA ALA A 89 9.46 -6.80 29.52
C ALA A 89 10.15 -5.44 29.31
N ILE A 90 9.82 -4.45 30.13
CA ILE A 90 10.43 -3.12 30.08
C ILE A 90 11.93 -3.20 30.44
N GLU A 91 12.33 -3.97 31.42
CA GLU A 91 13.73 -4.16 31.81
C GLU A 91 14.54 -4.79 30.67
N ILE A 92 14.00 -5.81 30.00
CA ILE A 92 14.64 -6.43 28.83
C ILE A 92 14.84 -5.41 27.71
N ILE A 93 13.80 -4.65 27.34
CA ILE A 93 13.87 -3.64 26.29
C ILE A 93 14.88 -2.55 26.67
N SER A 94 14.76 -1.99 27.87
CA SER A 94 15.63 -0.91 28.35
C SER A 94 17.09 -1.33 28.37
N SER A 95 17.37 -2.55 28.85
CA SER A 95 18.72 -3.11 28.85
C SER A 95 19.29 -3.23 27.42
N ARG A 96 18.48 -3.69 26.45
CA ARG A 96 18.92 -3.78 25.05
C ARG A 96 19.25 -2.41 24.48
N VAL A 97 18.39 -1.43 24.68
CA VAL A 97 18.59 -0.05 24.21
C VAL A 97 19.82 0.59 24.89
N SER A 98 19.99 0.42 26.20
CA SER A 98 21.11 1.00 26.95
C SER A 98 22.46 0.37 26.62
N ASN A 99 22.48 -0.83 26.07
CA ASN A 99 23.68 -1.55 25.69
C ASN A 99 24.11 -1.30 24.23
N THR A 100 23.43 -0.43 23.49
CA THR A 100 23.88 0.02 22.17
C THR A 100 25.08 0.97 22.31
N ASN A 101 26.00 0.94 21.34
CA ASN A 101 27.16 1.84 21.36
C ASN A 101 26.80 3.29 21.03
N SER A 102 25.71 3.47 20.27
CA SER A 102 25.19 4.78 19.87
C SER A 102 23.67 4.74 19.87
N PRO A 103 23.00 5.84 20.27
CA PRO A 103 21.54 5.98 20.09
C PRO A 103 21.08 5.76 18.65
N ASP A 104 21.94 6.04 17.66
CA ASP A 104 21.64 5.87 16.24
C ASP A 104 21.62 4.41 15.76
N GLU A 105 22.01 3.47 16.61
CA GLU A 105 21.79 2.03 16.36
C GLU A 105 20.34 1.61 16.65
N VAL A 106 19.51 2.52 17.24
CA VAL A 106 18.12 2.25 17.56
C VAL A 106 17.22 2.97 16.53
N VAL A 107 16.25 2.24 15.98
CA VAL A 107 15.26 2.76 15.06
C VAL A 107 13.87 2.66 15.70
N PHE A 108 13.12 3.75 15.65
CA PHE A 108 11.78 3.87 16.20
C PHE A 108 10.76 3.94 15.06
N TYR A 109 10.17 2.80 14.71
CA TYR A 109 9.16 2.72 13.66
C TYR A 109 7.76 2.67 14.24
N THR A 110 6.82 3.38 13.63
CA THR A 110 5.39 3.28 13.94
C THR A 110 4.56 3.23 12.65
N SER A 111 3.43 2.56 12.74
CA SER A 111 2.46 2.48 11.66
C SER A 111 1.48 3.66 11.72
N GLY A 112 0.90 4.06 10.59
CA GLY A 112 -0.20 5.02 10.51
C GLY A 112 -1.49 4.56 11.24
N ARG A 113 -1.52 3.32 11.75
CA ARG A 113 -2.59 2.79 12.60
C ARG A 113 -2.42 3.09 14.09
N ALA A 114 -1.27 3.60 14.52
CA ALA A 114 -1.07 4.06 15.88
C ALA A 114 -1.91 5.32 16.13
N SER A 115 -2.39 5.50 17.36
CA SER A 115 -3.05 6.76 17.73
C SER A 115 -2.04 7.92 17.73
N ASN A 116 -2.52 9.13 17.54
CA ASN A 116 -1.68 10.33 17.56
C ASN A 116 -0.92 10.48 18.88
N GLU A 117 -1.56 10.14 20.00
CA GLU A 117 -0.95 10.15 21.33
C GLU A 117 0.19 9.13 21.45
N ALA A 118 -0.01 7.92 20.94
CA ALA A 118 1.02 6.88 20.93
C ALA A 118 2.20 7.30 20.05
N ALA A 119 1.96 7.85 18.86
CA ALA A 119 2.98 8.34 17.96
C ALA A 119 3.78 9.52 18.57
N PHE A 120 3.09 10.45 19.26
CA PHE A 120 3.74 11.54 19.96
C PHE A 120 4.67 11.05 21.07
N LEU A 121 4.18 10.13 21.92
CA LEU A 121 4.99 9.55 23.01
C LEU A 121 6.17 8.76 22.47
N TRP A 122 5.97 8.02 21.37
CA TRP A 122 7.01 7.26 20.69
C TRP A 122 8.13 8.16 20.15
N GLY A 123 7.75 9.25 19.49
CA GLY A 123 8.70 10.26 19.02
C GLY A 123 9.43 10.98 20.16
N THR A 124 8.74 11.21 21.28
CA THR A 124 9.34 11.82 22.50
C THR A 124 10.38 10.87 23.09
N LEU A 125 10.06 9.57 23.20
CA LEU A 125 10.99 8.54 23.71
C LEU A 125 12.25 8.46 22.85
N ALA A 126 12.10 8.45 21.50
CA ALA A 126 13.25 8.41 20.60
C ALA A 126 14.20 9.61 20.86
N ARG A 127 13.65 10.80 20.99
CA ARG A 127 14.46 12.00 21.28
C ARG A 127 15.09 11.98 22.66
N GLN A 128 14.42 11.42 23.66
CA GLN A 128 15.01 11.22 25.00
C GLN A 128 16.19 10.24 24.96
N ILE A 129 16.14 9.22 24.13
CA ILE A 129 17.24 8.26 23.94
C ILE A 129 18.38 8.93 23.16
N GLY A 130 18.12 9.99 22.40
CA GLY A 130 19.13 10.80 21.73
C GLY A 130 19.24 10.53 20.23
N THR A 131 18.19 9.99 19.59
CA THR A 131 18.16 9.75 18.16
C THR A 131 16.95 10.38 17.48
N ASN A 132 17.08 10.66 16.18
CA ASN A 132 16.01 11.03 15.27
C ASN A 132 15.70 9.92 14.23
N ASN A 133 16.10 8.69 14.48
CA ASN A 133 15.80 7.56 13.63
C ASN A 133 14.32 7.18 13.74
N LEU A 134 13.47 7.96 13.13
CA LEU A 134 12.01 7.88 13.15
C LEU A 134 11.45 7.70 11.75
N PRO A 135 11.82 6.61 11.03
CA PRO A 135 11.19 6.32 9.76
C PRO A 135 9.71 6.03 9.99
N ASP A 136 8.88 6.47 9.07
CA ASP A 136 7.47 6.16 9.05
C ASP A 136 7.04 5.52 7.71
N CYS A 137 5.78 5.10 7.62
CA CYS A 137 5.27 4.51 6.40
C CYS A 137 5.18 5.52 5.25
N SER A 138 4.97 6.80 5.51
CA SER A 138 4.91 7.84 4.49
C SER A 138 6.26 8.03 3.81
N ASN A 139 7.34 8.13 4.59
CA ASN A 139 8.70 8.26 4.06
C ASN A 139 9.07 7.06 3.17
N MET A 140 8.76 5.85 3.59
CA MET A 140 9.13 4.64 2.86
C MET A 140 8.20 4.35 1.68
N CYS A 141 6.96 4.85 1.69
CA CYS A 141 5.94 4.52 0.69
C CYS A 141 5.72 5.64 -0.33
N HIS A 142 5.51 6.88 0.11
CA HIS A 142 4.97 7.96 -0.72
C HIS A 142 5.81 9.23 -0.78
N GLU A 143 6.84 9.39 0.03
CA GLU A 143 7.63 10.63 0.03
C GLU A 143 8.28 10.90 -1.31
N SER A 144 8.82 9.89 -1.97
CA SER A 144 9.37 10.01 -3.32
C SER A 144 8.33 10.49 -4.33
N SER A 145 7.10 10.02 -4.21
CA SER A 145 5.97 10.47 -5.04
C SER A 145 5.60 11.92 -4.71
N GLY A 146 5.55 12.28 -3.43
CA GLY A 146 5.28 13.65 -2.99
C GLY A 146 6.30 14.64 -3.52
N VAL A 147 7.59 14.35 -3.40
CA VAL A 147 8.68 15.18 -3.93
C VAL A 147 8.57 15.32 -5.45
N ALA A 148 8.34 14.22 -6.17
CA ALA A 148 8.22 14.25 -7.62
C ALA A 148 7.01 15.07 -8.08
N LEU A 149 5.85 14.88 -7.44
CA LEU A 149 4.62 15.62 -7.76
C LEU A 149 4.75 17.10 -7.42
N THR A 150 5.32 17.46 -6.27
CA THR A 150 5.59 18.86 -5.91
C THR A 150 6.45 19.55 -6.96
N ASN A 151 7.52 18.90 -7.42
CA ASN A 151 8.41 19.44 -8.44
C ASN A 151 7.77 19.52 -9.84
N SER A 152 6.82 18.64 -10.14
CA SER A 152 6.21 18.53 -11.47
C SER A 152 4.93 19.33 -11.61
N ILE A 153 4.07 19.30 -10.60
CA ILE A 153 2.72 19.89 -10.62
C ILE A 153 2.43 20.85 -9.45
N GLY A 154 3.40 21.05 -8.56
CA GLY A 154 3.29 22.00 -7.43
C GLY A 154 2.50 21.50 -6.22
N ILE A 155 2.05 20.25 -6.20
CA ILE A 155 1.28 19.66 -5.08
C ILE A 155 1.63 18.19 -4.92
N GLU A 156 1.75 17.73 -3.69
CA GLU A 156 2.15 16.36 -3.32
C GLU A 156 1.07 15.28 -3.57
N LYS A 157 0.00 15.60 -4.25
CA LYS A 157 -1.19 14.73 -4.38
C LYS A 157 -1.63 14.58 -5.81
N GLY A 158 -2.37 13.49 -6.08
CA GLY A 158 -3.10 13.34 -7.34
C GLY A 158 -4.14 14.45 -7.53
N THR A 159 -4.31 14.87 -8.76
CA THR A 159 -5.18 16.01 -9.15
C THR A 159 -6.45 15.57 -9.88
N VAL A 160 -6.63 14.24 -10.05
CA VAL A 160 -7.81 13.70 -10.73
C VAL A 160 -8.92 13.34 -9.75
N LYS A 161 -10.15 13.42 -10.19
CA LYS A 161 -11.33 12.94 -9.45
C LYS A 161 -11.53 11.45 -9.68
N LEU A 162 -12.29 10.81 -8.79
CA LEU A 162 -12.64 9.40 -8.97
C LEU A 162 -13.40 9.16 -10.29
N SER A 163 -14.29 10.08 -10.70
CA SER A 163 -15.01 10.01 -11.98
C SER A 163 -14.10 10.00 -13.20
N CYS A 164 -12.89 10.55 -13.11
CA CYS A 164 -11.94 10.53 -14.23
C CYS A 164 -11.49 9.08 -14.59
N PHE A 165 -11.61 8.14 -13.67
CA PHE A 165 -11.35 6.74 -13.98
C PHE A 165 -12.39 6.16 -14.96
N ASP A 166 -13.65 6.57 -14.83
CA ASP A 166 -14.73 6.12 -15.70
C ASP A 166 -14.64 6.74 -17.10
N GLU A 167 -13.98 7.89 -17.24
CA GLU A 167 -13.84 8.67 -18.48
C GLU A 167 -12.50 8.37 -19.21
N ALA A 168 -11.60 7.65 -18.56
CA ALA A 168 -10.26 7.42 -19.11
C ALA A 168 -10.28 6.37 -20.24
N ASP A 169 -9.64 6.69 -21.36
CA ASP A 169 -9.41 5.76 -22.47
C ASP A 169 -8.30 4.75 -22.14
N LEU A 170 -7.33 5.16 -21.30
CA LEU A 170 -6.20 4.32 -20.89
C LEU A 170 -5.77 4.64 -19.45
N ILE A 171 -5.63 3.60 -18.64
CA ILE A 171 -5.06 3.69 -17.29
C ILE A 171 -3.80 2.82 -17.21
N LEU A 172 -2.69 3.42 -16.81
CA LEU A 172 -1.45 2.72 -16.47
C LEU A 172 -1.38 2.52 -14.97
N VAL A 173 -1.37 1.27 -14.52
CA VAL A 173 -1.23 0.90 -13.09
C VAL A 173 0.20 0.44 -12.85
N ILE A 174 1.02 1.31 -12.27
CA ILE A 174 2.46 1.13 -12.14
C ILE A 174 2.83 0.85 -10.68
N GLY A 175 3.48 -0.31 -10.42
CA GLY A 175 3.97 -0.69 -9.10
C GLY A 175 2.89 -0.93 -8.06
N GLN A 176 1.64 -1.15 -8.46
CA GLN A 176 0.49 -1.26 -7.56
C GLN A 176 -0.04 -2.69 -7.47
N ASN A 177 -0.42 -3.07 -6.25
CA ASN A 177 -1.27 -4.24 -6.00
C ASN A 177 -2.60 -3.79 -5.38
N PRO A 178 -3.55 -3.30 -6.19
CA PRO A 178 -4.80 -2.76 -5.68
C PRO A 178 -5.64 -3.80 -4.93
N GLY A 179 -5.56 -5.06 -5.33
CA GLY A 179 -6.29 -6.14 -4.65
C GLY A 179 -5.93 -6.30 -3.18
N THR A 180 -4.69 -6.00 -2.82
CA THR A 180 -4.20 -6.06 -1.45
C THR A 180 -4.30 -4.71 -0.74
N ASN A 181 -3.84 -3.63 -1.38
CA ASN A 181 -3.64 -2.35 -0.72
C ASN A 181 -4.82 -1.38 -0.86
N HIS A 182 -5.52 -1.42 -2.00
CA HIS A 182 -6.63 -0.53 -2.32
C HIS A 182 -7.77 -1.28 -3.03
N PRO A 183 -8.47 -2.21 -2.35
CA PRO A 183 -9.44 -3.09 -3.03
C PRO A 183 -10.54 -2.33 -3.79
N ARG A 184 -10.92 -1.14 -3.31
CA ARG A 184 -11.91 -0.30 -3.98
C ARG A 184 -11.42 0.30 -5.31
N MET A 185 -10.12 0.42 -5.52
CA MET A 185 -9.55 0.79 -6.82
C MET A 185 -9.96 -0.18 -7.92
N LEU A 186 -10.12 -1.47 -7.61
CA LEU A 186 -10.56 -2.47 -8.59
C LEU A 186 -11.96 -2.16 -9.14
N THR A 187 -12.83 -1.55 -8.34
CA THR A 187 -14.15 -1.08 -8.82
C THR A 187 -14.01 0.04 -9.85
N ALA A 188 -13.13 1.01 -9.61
CA ALA A 188 -12.87 2.10 -10.54
C ALA A 188 -12.21 1.60 -11.84
N LEU A 189 -11.23 0.69 -11.73
CA LEU A 189 -10.61 0.06 -12.91
C LEU A 189 -11.60 -0.76 -13.73
N ALA A 190 -12.50 -1.49 -13.05
CA ALA A 190 -13.57 -2.21 -13.72
C ALA A 190 -14.56 -1.27 -14.42
N GLY A 191 -14.84 -0.10 -13.83
CA GLY A 191 -15.67 0.96 -14.46
C GLY A 191 -15.05 1.46 -15.77
N CYS A 192 -13.76 1.80 -15.75
CA CYS A 192 -13.01 2.17 -16.97
C CYS A 192 -13.16 1.10 -18.07
N ARG A 193 -12.99 -0.16 -17.74
CA ARG A 193 -13.13 -1.29 -18.66
C ARG A 193 -14.56 -1.43 -19.22
N GLU A 194 -15.56 -1.27 -18.38
CA GLU A 194 -16.98 -1.35 -18.77
C GLU A 194 -17.36 -0.21 -19.71
N ASN A 195 -16.70 0.94 -19.60
CA ASN A 195 -16.89 2.10 -20.46
C ASN A 195 -16.04 2.08 -21.75
N GLY A 196 -15.26 1.01 -21.97
CA GLY A 196 -14.47 0.82 -23.18
C GLY A 196 -13.01 1.26 -23.09
N GLY A 197 -12.57 1.75 -21.95
CA GLY A 197 -11.18 2.08 -21.68
C GLY A 197 -10.29 0.83 -21.51
N SER A 198 -9.00 1.03 -21.58
CA SER A 198 -7.97 -0.01 -21.43
C SER A 198 -7.18 0.18 -20.14
N VAL A 199 -6.71 -0.93 -19.56
CA VAL A 199 -5.85 -0.92 -18.36
C VAL A 199 -4.60 -1.74 -18.63
N ILE A 200 -3.43 -1.14 -18.41
CA ILE A 200 -2.14 -1.82 -18.51
C ILE A 200 -1.51 -1.88 -17.11
N SER A 201 -1.16 -3.08 -16.67
CA SER A 201 -0.45 -3.31 -15.42
C SER A 201 1.06 -3.34 -15.69
N ILE A 202 1.81 -2.48 -15.02
CA ILE A 202 3.27 -2.42 -15.08
C ILE A 202 3.81 -2.75 -13.69
N ASN A 203 4.30 -3.98 -13.52
CA ASN A 203 4.73 -4.46 -12.21
C ASN A 203 5.70 -5.65 -12.39
N PRO A 204 6.70 -5.82 -11.54
CA PRO A 204 7.55 -7.01 -11.55
C PRO A 204 6.78 -8.32 -11.44
N LEU A 205 5.67 -8.32 -10.69
CA LEU A 205 4.79 -9.47 -10.50
C LEU A 205 3.42 -9.23 -11.14
N GLU A 206 2.90 -10.25 -11.79
CA GLU A 206 1.55 -10.24 -12.34
C GLU A 206 0.52 -10.53 -11.24
N GLU A 207 -0.03 -9.46 -10.64
CA GLU A 207 -0.91 -9.52 -9.49
C GLU A 207 -2.25 -10.19 -9.81
N THR A 208 -2.72 -11.06 -8.91
CA THR A 208 -3.93 -11.87 -9.12
C THR A 208 -5.17 -11.01 -9.37
N ALA A 209 -5.31 -9.90 -8.66
CA ALA A 209 -6.46 -9.02 -8.78
C ALA A 209 -6.49 -8.26 -10.12
N MET A 210 -5.33 -8.03 -10.73
CA MET A 210 -5.24 -7.43 -12.07
C MET A 210 -5.65 -8.42 -13.17
N LYS A 211 -5.41 -9.72 -12.95
CA LYS A 211 -5.89 -10.76 -13.87
C LYS A 211 -7.39 -10.90 -13.84
N ARG A 212 -7.99 -10.88 -12.64
CA ARG A 212 -9.42 -11.14 -12.48
C ARG A 212 -9.97 -10.59 -11.17
N PHE A 213 -11.05 -9.84 -11.29
CA PHE A 213 -11.79 -9.28 -10.17
C PHE A 213 -13.24 -9.77 -10.17
N LYS A 214 -13.71 -10.27 -9.03
CA LYS A 214 -15.11 -10.57 -8.79
C LYS A 214 -15.69 -9.47 -7.92
N HIS A 215 -16.49 -8.61 -8.52
CA HIS A 215 -17.12 -7.49 -7.81
C HIS A 215 -18.14 -8.02 -6.80
N PRO A 216 -17.97 -7.81 -5.49
CA PRO A 216 -18.83 -8.41 -4.46
C PRO A 216 -20.28 -7.94 -4.52
N GLN A 217 -20.54 -6.79 -5.12
CA GLN A 217 -21.87 -6.20 -5.22
C GLN A 217 -22.58 -6.53 -6.56
N LYS A 218 -21.92 -7.26 -7.46
CA LYS A 218 -22.51 -7.68 -8.74
C LYS A 218 -22.79 -9.20 -8.68
N PRO A 219 -24.05 -9.66 -8.47
CA PRO A 219 -24.36 -11.09 -8.32
C PRO A 219 -23.89 -11.95 -9.48
N LEU A 220 -23.95 -11.44 -10.72
CA LEU A 220 -23.47 -12.13 -11.90
C LEU A 220 -21.96 -12.38 -11.87
N HIS A 221 -21.17 -11.51 -11.24
CA HIS A 221 -19.74 -11.70 -11.07
C HIS A 221 -19.41 -12.80 -10.06
N LEU A 222 -20.27 -12.99 -9.04
CA LEU A 222 -20.10 -14.05 -8.05
C LEU A 222 -20.34 -15.43 -8.64
N LEU A 223 -21.32 -15.56 -9.53
CA LEU A 223 -21.66 -16.80 -10.22
C LEU A 223 -20.77 -17.07 -11.46
N GLY A 224 -20.17 -16.03 -12.04
CA GLY A 224 -19.36 -16.09 -13.24
C GLY A 224 -17.84 -16.07 -12.98
N ARG A 225 -17.10 -15.80 -14.08
CA ARG A 225 -15.64 -15.70 -14.04
C ARG A 225 -15.11 -14.37 -13.50
N GLY A 226 -15.98 -13.36 -13.26
CA GLY A 226 -15.58 -11.99 -12.92
C GLY A 226 -15.08 -11.22 -14.16
N VAL A 227 -14.49 -10.04 -13.92
CA VAL A 227 -13.95 -9.15 -14.95
C VAL A 227 -12.42 -9.25 -14.97
N GLN A 228 -11.83 -9.30 -16.17
CA GLN A 228 -10.42 -9.06 -16.36
C GLN A 228 -10.16 -7.56 -16.20
N ILE A 229 -9.25 -7.19 -15.32
CA ILE A 229 -8.92 -5.78 -15.06
C ILE A 229 -7.86 -5.29 -16.05
N ALA A 230 -6.68 -5.89 -16.04
CA ALA A 230 -5.62 -5.50 -16.97
C ALA A 230 -5.79 -6.20 -18.33
N ASP A 231 -5.67 -5.44 -19.42
CA ASP A 231 -5.59 -5.99 -20.78
C ASP A 231 -4.23 -6.61 -21.00
N GLU A 232 -3.21 -5.90 -20.53
CA GLU A 232 -1.82 -6.31 -20.66
C GLU A 232 -1.07 -6.19 -19.34
N HIS A 233 -0.07 -7.03 -19.18
CA HIS A 233 0.88 -6.96 -18.09
C HIS A 233 2.29 -6.80 -18.66
N LEU A 234 2.96 -5.73 -18.28
CA LEU A 234 4.35 -5.46 -18.64
C LEU A 234 5.24 -5.73 -17.41
N PRO A 235 5.98 -6.85 -17.41
CA PRO A 235 6.93 -7.12 -16.33
C PRO A 235 8.12 -6.16 -16.44
N VAL A 236 8.33 -5.36 -15.40
CA VAL A 236 9.44 -4.43 -15.30
C VAL A 236 10.39 -4.89 -14.19
N ARG A 237 11.70 -4.76 -14.39
CA ARG A 237 12.66 -4.98 -13.31
C ARG A 237 12.51 -3.91 -12.24
N ILE A 238 12.74 -4.27 -10.99
CA ILE A 238 12.76 -3.29 -9.89
C ILE A 238 13.76 -2.18 -10.24
N GLY A 239 13.30 -0.92 -10.22
CA GLY A 239 14.07 0.25 -10.64
C GLY A 239 14.06 0.54 -12.15
N GLY A 240 13.43 -0.29 -12.96
CA GLY A 240 13.35 -0.12 -14.42
C GLY A 240 12.22 0.79 -14.90
N ASP A 241 11.33 1.25 -14.02
CA ASP A 241 10.17 2.08 -14.38
C ASP A 241 10.55 3.36 -15.12
N ALA A 242 11.62 4.04 -14.67
CA ALA A 242 12.10 5.26 -15.31
C ALA A 242 12.56 5.01 -16.75
N ALA A 243 13.26 3.91 -16.98
CA ALA A 243 13.74 3.52 -18.32
C ALA A 243 12.55 3.17 -19.23
N LEU A 244 11.57 2.40 -18.74
CA LEU A 244 10.36 2.09 -19.47
C LEU A 244 9.59 3.35 -19.88
N LEU A 245 9.40 4.30 -18.94
CA LEU A 245 8.71 5.56 -19.20
C LEU A 245 9.49 6.47 -20.17
N GLN A 246 10.82 6.48 -20.13
CA GLN A 246 11.64 7.13 -21.13
C GLN A 246 11.45 6.51 -22.51
N GLY A 247 11.40 5.18 -22.59
CA GLY A 247 11.09 4.46 -23.82
C GLY A 247 9.73 4.85 -24.39
N PHE A 248 8.68 4.90 -23.58
CA PHE A 248 7.36 5.37 -23.99
C PHE A 248 7.42 6.80 -24.53
N ALA A 249 8.08 7.71 -23.80
CA ALA A 249 8.23 9.09 -24.20
C ALA A 249 8.95 9.24 -25.56
N LYS A 250 9.99 8.44 -25.79
CA LYS A 250 10.72 8.44 -27.09
C LYS A 250 9.82 8.01 -28.24
N VAL A 251 9.04 6.97 -28.06
CA VAL A 251 8.10 6.48 -29.09
C VAL A 251 7.03 7.53 -29.37
N VAL A 252 6.36 8.07 -28.33
CA VAL A 252 5.35 9.12 -28.47
C VAL A 252 5.88 10.34 -29.20
N LEU A 253 7.11 10.77 -28.91
CA LEU A 253 7.76 11.88 -29.60
C LEU A 253 8.09 11.54 -31.06
N SER A 254 8.58 10.34 -31.35
CA SER A 254 8.95 9.90 -32.70
C SER A 254 7.73 9.76 -33.62
N GLU A 255 6.62 9.33 -33.08
CA GLU A 255 5.34 9.21 -33.81
C GLU A 255 4.60 10.55 -33.92
N GLY A 256 5.07 11.61 -33.28
CA GLY A 256 4.39 12.89 -33.23
C GLY A 256 3.03 12.85 -32.51
N ALA A 257 2.82 11.85 -31.67
CA ALA A 257 1.59 11.61 -30.91
C ALA A 257 1.52 12.49 -29.65
N ILE A 258 1.65 13.80 -29.82
CA ILE A 258 1.61 14.79 -28.74
C ILE A 258 0.48 15.80 -28.96
N ASP A 259 -0.17 16.19 -27.89
CA ASP A 259 -1.12 17.31 -27.88
C ASP A 259 -0.36 18.64 -27.74
N SER A 260 0.01 19.21 -28.88
CA SER A 260 0.79 20.47 -28.92
C SER A 260 0.03 21.66 -28.35
N GLU A 261 -1.31 21.67 -28.47
CA GLU A 261 -2.15 22.74 -27.92
C GLU A 261 -2.19 22.68 -26.40
N PHE A 262 -2.44 21.50 -25.84
CA PHE A 262 -2.39 21.29 -24.40
C PHE A 262 -1.01 21.62 -23.81
N ILE A 263 0.05 21.13 -24.45
CA ILE A 263 1.44 21.37 -24.00
C ILE A 263 1.74 22.85 -23.96
N THR A 264 1.39 23.59 -25.01
CA THR A 264 1.67 25.03 -25.11
C THR A 264 0.90 25.85 -24.08
N ASN A 265 -0.37 25.49 -23.84
CA ASN A 265 -1.23 26.29 -22.99
C ASN A 265 -1.17 25.90 -21.50
N ASN A 266 -0.79 24.66 -21.17
CA ASN A 266 -0.95 24.12 -19.82
C ASN A 266 0.37 23.60 -19.20
N THR A 267 1.48 23.62 -19.91
CA THR A 267 2.73 23.08 -19.38
C THR A 267 3.91 24.05 -19.54
N MET A 268 4.97 23.81 -18.77
CA MET A 268 6.25 24.51 -18.95
C MET A 268 7.41 23.52 -18.95
N GLY A 269 8.50 23.93 -19.63
CA GLY A 269 9.73 23.12 -19.66
C GLY A 269 9.72 22.01 -20.71
N PHE A 270 8.69 21.87 -21.54
CA PHE A 270 8.58 20.81 -22.54
C PHE A 270 9.81 20.71 -23.44
N ASN A 271 10.34 21.83 -23.98
CA ASN A 271 11.50 21.83 -24.85
C ASN A 271 12.77 21.30 -24.18
N LYS A 272 12.92 21.52 -22.86
CA LYS A 272 14.05 20.97 -22.09
C LYS A 272 13.89 19.48 -21.89
N TRP A 273 12.70 19.04 -21.53
CA TRP A 273 12.35 17.64 -21.38
C TRP A 273 12.48 16.88 -22.70
N GLN A 274 11.95 17.40 -23.80
CA GLN A 274 12.04 16.79 -25.13
C GLN A 274 13.50 16.58 -25.56
N ARG A 275 14.38 17.59 -25.32
CA ARG A 275 15.83 17.43 -25.60
C ARG A 275 16.46 16.33 -24.78
N HIS A 276 16.09 16.22 -23.51
CA HIS A 276 16.55 15.15 -22.63
C HIS A 276 16.13 13.77 -23.15
N ILE A 277 14.84 13.60 -23.47
CA ILE A 277 14.33 12.33 -24.01
C ILE A 277 15.00 11.97 -25.34
N ASN A 278 15.16 12.94 -26.26
CA ASN A 278 15.80 12.71 -27.55
C ASN A 278 17.30 12.37 -27.43
N SER A 279 17.99 12.87 -26.41
CA SER A 279 19.40 12.56 -26.14
C SER A 279 19.61 11.21 -25.47
N SER A 280 18.61 10.63 -24.85
CA SER A 280 18.69 9.29 -24.24
C SER A 280 18.91 8.24 -25.32
N ARG A 281 19.77 7.27 -25.08
CA ARG A 281 20.08 6.21 -26.05
C ARG A 281 19.23 4.97 -25.75
N TRP A 282 18.86 4.22 -26.79
CA TRP A 282 18.10 2.99 -26.63
C TRP A 282 18.87 1.91 -25.85
N ASP A 283 20.19 1.83 -26.04
CA ASP A 283 21.04 0.88 -25.30
C ASP A 283 21.22 1.24 -23.80
N GLU A 284 20.81 2.43 -23.40
CA GLU A 284 20.73 2.85 -21.98
C GLU A 284 19.34 2.59 -21.37
N ILE A 285 18.32 2.41 -22.20
CA ILE A 285 16.93 2.20 -21.81
C ILE A 285 16.59 0.70 -21.75
N ILE A 286 17.14 -0.09 -22.66
CA ILE A 286 16.94 -1.52 -22.80
C ILE A 286 18.15 -2.28 -22.26
#